data_7b73e308bcac340ff44ec14e04c5213e
#
_entry.id   7b73e308bcac340ff44ec14e04c5213e
#
_cell.length_a   1.000
_cell.length_b   1.000
_cell.length_c   1.000
_cell.angle_alpha   90.00
_cell.angle_beta   90.00
_cell.angle_gamma   90.00
#
_symmetry.space_group_name_H-M   'P 1'
#
loop_
_entity.id
_entity.type
_entity.pdbx_description
1 polymer ?
#
loop_
_entity_poly.entity_id
_entity_poly.type
_entity_poly.pdbx_seq_one_letter_code
_entity_poly.pdbx_strand_id
1 'polypeptide(L)'
;VYKFLLCSKYLRTRYLAFVCIVSVMLGVATLIVVNSVMSGFSHKLQNRLHGILSDVMIETDRADGLPEPPDAIVARVMASSVGKYVEATSPTVEVMALLQFQVRNRHTGERIPITKHVRMIGVEPARHAKVGKFLEYLQRQKDGDVASFALTPDARGRFDFNRNFGDWEPRDANAATKLLDLPMVRIPQVPLPDAPPGMFLPALAVPDRPSALPPLVPAAGPPRVPGLFIGHAIAHHTWKDPETGVSETINLLREGDEVFLATVGATGMKPVASTFAVADYFRCEMSEYDNTFVYVALDELQSMRGMGGRVNTVQIKLIPSAAADHELVHKTIIPELQKMFGREVGTNVVSWQQHQGALLEAIDIERGILNLLLFMIVGVSGFSILAIFTMIVSEKYRDIGVLKSLGASSRGVMSIFVSYGLMLGVVGCGLGTLSGLGITVYINEIEGFLTLVTKQQIFDRGVYYFDKIPTNIESTTVILVNVGALSTSVLFSVLPAFRAARLHPVNALRFE
;
A
#
# COMPACT_ATOMS: atom_id res chain seq x y z
N VAL A 1 -8.40 47.27 21.37
CA VAL A 1 -9.00 47.76 20.10
C VAL A 1 -7.95 48.47 19.27
N TYR A 2 -7.21 49.48 19.75
CA TYR A 2 -6.20 50.25 19.01
C TYR A 2 -5.09 49.39 18.38
N LYS A 3 -4.53 48.41 19.13
CA LYS A 3 -3.47 47.50 18.61
C LYS A 3 -3.95 46.68 17.41
N PHE A 4 -5.19 46.19 17.46
CA PHE A 4 -5.80 45.41 16.37
C PHE A 4 -6.07 46.27 15.13
N LEU A 5 -6.56 47.48 15.29
CA LEU A 5 -6.78 48.43 14.19
C LEU A 5 -5.45 48.82 13.47
N LEU A 6 -4.38 49.01 14.25
CA LEU A 6 -3.06 49.31 13.71
C LEU A 6 -2.52 48.11 12.91
N CYS A 7 -2.63 46.91 13.44
CA CYS A 7 -2.23 45.68 12.73
C CYS A 7 -3.02 45.44 11.44
N SER A 8 -4.34 45.64 11.46
CA SER A 8 -5.21 45.51 10.29
C SER A 8 -4.85 46.51 9.17
N LYS A 9 -4.57 47.78 9.54
CA LYS A 9 -4.13 48.81 8.58
C LYS A 9 -2.78 48.47 7.96
N TYR A 10 -1.84 47.92 8.73
CA TYR A 10 -0.54 47.49 8.20
C TYR A 10 -0.65 46.31 7.27
N LEU A 11 -1.56 45.35 7.56
CA LEU A 11 -1.80 44.18 6.72
C LEU A 11 -2.28 44.57 5.29
N ARG A 12 -3.11 45.62 5.21
CA ARG A 12 -3.78 46.02 3.97
C ARG A 12 -2.90 46.89 3.04
N THR A 13 -1.86 47.50 3.58
CA THR A 13 -1.08 48.51 2.85
C THR A 13 0.28 48.02 2.34
N ARG A 14 0.71 46.75 2.65
CA ARG A 14 2.06 46.31 2.33
C ARG A 14 2.11 44.97 1.60
N TYR A 15 2.76 45.01 0.44
CA TYR A 15 3.06 43.81 -0.38
C TYR A 15 3.82 42.73 0.39
N LEU A 16 4.73 43.11 1.31
CA LEU A 16 5.51 42.20 2.13
C LEU A 16 4.65 41.34 3.10
N ALA A 17 3.57 41.92 3.65
CA ALA A 17 2.63 41.18 4.47
C ALA A 17 1.92 40.08 3.66
N PHE A 18 1.58 40.36 2.40
CA PHE A 18 0.98 39.39 1.50
C PHE A 18 1.92 38.23 1.22
N VAL A 19 3.22 38.46 1.01
CA VAL A 19 4.22 37.37 0.83
C VAL A 19 4.29 36.47 2.06
N CYS A 20 4.25 37.03 3.30
CA CYS A 20 4.19 36.23 4.51
C CYS A 20 2.94 35.35 4.56
N ILE A 21 1.76 35.94 4.27
CA ILE A 21 0.49 35.21 4.27
C ILE A 21 0.53 34.07 3.25
N VAL A 22 1.00 34.34 2.03
CA VAL A 22 1.11 33.32 0.97
C VAL A 22 2.09 32.21 1.38
N SER A 23 3.22 32.55 2.01
CA SER A 23 4.20 31.55 2.49
C SER A 23 3.60 30.63 3.54
N VAL A 24 2.89 31.17 4.54
CA VAL A 24 2.21 30.36 5.57
C VAL A 24 1.06 29.57 4.97
N MET A 25 0.26 30.19 4.11
CA MET A 25 -0.85 29.56 3.40
C MET A 25 -0.37 28.34 2.61
N LEU A 26 0.70 28.51 1.82
CA LEU A 26 1.26 27.42 1.01
C LEU A 26 1.79 26.29 1.89
N GLY A 27 2.52 26.62 2.97
CA GLY A 27 3.02 25.62 3.92
C GLY A 27 1.89 24.80 4.56
N VAL A 28 0.85 25.47 5.07
CA VAL A 28 -0.31 24.81 5.69
C VAL A 28 -1.11 24.00 4.67
N ALA A 29 -1.36 24.55 3.48
CA ALA A 29 -2.08 23.86 2.43
C ALA A 29 -1.34 22.56 2.00
N THR A 30 -0.04 22.66 1.75
CA THR A 30 0.80 21.50 1.37
C THR A 30 0.77 20.41 2.46
N LEU A 31 0.91 20.81 3.73
CA LEU A 31 0.83 19.88 4.87
C LEU A 31 -0.51 19.15 4.91
N ILE A 32 -1.63 19.87 4.76
CA ILE A 32 -2.97 19.28 4.80
C ILE A 32 -3.16 18.30 3.63
N VAL A 33 -2.79 18.71 2.42
CA VAL A 33 -2.94 17.88 1.21
C VAL A 33 -2.11 16.61 1.33
N VAL A 34 -0.80 16.72 1.61
CA VAL A 34 0.10 15.57 1.68
C VAL A 34 -0.32 14.61 2.79
N ASN A 35 -0.59 15.10 3.99
CA ASN A 35 -1.04 14.23 5.09
C ASN A 35 -2.38 13.56 4.78
N SER A 36 -3.33 14.26 4.16
CA SER A 36 -4.64 13.69 3.82
C SER A 36 -4.53 12.59 2.75
N VAL A 37 -3.66 12.77 1.75
CA VAL A 37 -3.39 11.74 0.72
C VAL A 37 -2.69 10.54 1.34
N MET A 38 -1.63 10.76 2.14
CA MET A 38 -0.89 9.68 2.80
C MET A 38 -1.76 8.91 3.80
N SER A 39 -2.56 9.60 4.59
CA SER A 39 -3.53 8.96 5.48
C SER A 39 -4.57 8.14 4.70
N GLY A 40 -5.09 8.70 3.60
CA GLY A 40 -6.03 8.01 2.72
C GLY A 40 -5.43 6.76 2.09
N PHE A 41 -4.21 6.85 1.58
CA PHE A 41 -3.48 5.72 1.00
C PHE A 41 -3.24 4.62 2.03
N SER A 42 -2.68 4.97 3.19
CA SER A 42 -2.41 4.02 4.27
C SER A 42 -3.67 3.34 4.79
N HIS A 43 -4.75 4.11 5.03
CA HIS A 43 -6.01 3.56 5.50
C HIS A 43 -6.63 2.60 4.47
N LYS A 44 -6.62 2.97 3.18
CA LYS A 44 -7.13 2.13 2.10
C LYS A 44 -6.29 0.86 1.94
N LEU A 45 -4.96 0.97 2.06
CA LEU A 45 -4.05 -0.18 2.02
C LEU A 45 -4.29 -1.14 3.18
N GLN A 46 -4.38 -0.62 4.41
CA GLN A 46 -4.69 -1.43 5.60
C GLN A 46 -6.04 -2.15 5.48
N ASN A 47 -7.07 -1.45 5.00
CA ASN A 47 -8.40 -2.05 4.79
C ASN A 47 -8.38 -3.16 3.74
N ARG A 48 -7.56 -3.04 2.70
CA ARG A 48 -7.38 -4.10 1.69
C ARG A 48 -6.62 -5.29 2.25
N LEU A 49 -5.52 -5.04 2.95
CA LEU A 49 -4.76 -6.10 3.63
C LEU A 49 -5.65 -6.88 4.60
N HIS A 50 -6.42 -6.19 5.42
CA HIS A 50 -7.37 -6.81 6.34
C HIS A 50 -8.53 -7.53 5.61
N GLY A 51 -8.87 -7.12 4.38
CA GLY A 51 -9.85 -7.82 3.55
C GLY A 51 -9.34 -9.15 2.97
N ILE A 52 -8.03 -9.27 2.77
CA ILE A 52 -7.38 -10.48 2.23
C ILE A 52 -6.98 -11.42 3.37
N LEU A 53 -6.48 -10.87 4.48
CA LEU A 53 -5.97 -11.59 5.63
C LEU A 53 -7.02 -11.66 6.72
N SER A 54 -6.97 -12.72 7.51
CA SER A 54 -7.79 -12.86 8.72
C SER A 54 -7.21 -12.05 9.88
N ASP A 55 -8.01 -11.81 10.93
CA ASP A 55 -7.58 -11.05 12.11
C ASP A 55 -6.40 -11.69 12.85
N VAL A 56 -6.44 -13.02 13.02
CA VAL A 56 -5.41 -13.81 13.68
C VAL A 56 -5.12 -15.08 12.87
N MET A 57 -3.87 -15.49 12.83
CA MET A 57 -3.41 -16.68 12.13
C MET A 57 -2.57 -17.55 13.07
N ILE A 58 -2.81 -18.86 13.01
CA ILE A 58 -1.94 -19.88 13.59
C ILE A 58 -1.17 -20.45 12.40
N GLU A 59 0.13 -20.25 12.36
CA GLU A 59 0.97 -20.63 11.21
C GLU A 59 2.18 -21.45 11.65
N THR A 60 2.71 -22.27 10.73
CA THR A 60 3.93 -23.03 10.96
C THR A 60 4.85 -22.98 9.76
N ASP A 61 6.16 -22.87 10.02
CA ASP A 61 7.20 -22.95 9.01
C ASP A 61 7.54 -24.39 8.59
N ARG A 62 6.92 -25.37 9.21
CA ARG A 62 7.17 -26.78 8.91
C ARG A 62 6.63 -27.16 7.54
N ALA A 63 7.43 -27.80 6.73
CA ALA A 63 7.04 -28.25 5.40
C ALA A 63 5.87 -29.25 5.40
N ASP A 64 5.77 -30.08 6.46
CA ASP A 64 4.71 -31.07 6.65
C ASP A 64 3.43 -30.50 7.28
N GLY A 65 3.44 -29.23 7.66
CA GLY A 65 2.31 -28.50 8.24
C GLY A 65 2.19 -28.66 9.76
N LEU A 66 1.06 -28.20 10.29
CA LEU A 66 0.70 -28.32 11.69
C LEU A 66 0.53 -29.81 12.05
N PRO A 67 0.95 -30.23 13.25
CA PRO A 67 0.95 -31.66 13.61
C PRO A 67 -0.45 -32.25 13.77
N GLU A 68 -1.43 -31.42 14.15
CA GLU A 68 -2.83 -31.84 14.32
C GLU A 68 -3.66 -31.60 13.04
N PRO A 69 -4.70 -32.36 12.79
CA PRO A 69 -5.67 -32.09 11.72
C PRO A 69 -6.35 -30.73 11.92
N PRO A 70 -6.70 -30.01 10.85
CA PRO A 70 -7.26 -28.66 10.94
C PRO A 70 -8.54 -28.58 11.77
N ASP A 71 -9.41 -29.59 11.70
CA ASP A 71 -10.66 -29.58 12.46
C ASP A 71 -10.43 -29.80 13.97
N ALA A 72 -9.36 -30.50 14.36
CA ALA A 72 -8.98 -30.65 15.77
C ALA A 72 -8.44 -29.34 16.33
N ILE A 73 -7.63 -28.59 15.53
CA ILE A 73 -7.14 -27.26 15.90
C ILE A 73 -8.31 -26.30 16.08
N VAL A 74 -9.24 -26.27 15.13
CA VAL A 74 -10.44 -25.45 15.19
C VAL A 74 -11.30 -25.79 16.41
N ALA A 75 -11.51 -27.07 16.70
CA ALA A 75 -12.26 -27.54 17.88
C ALA A 75 -11.59 -27.04 19.18
N ARG A 76 -10.26 -27.11 19.29
CA ARG A 76 -9.50 -26.59 20.45
C ARG A 76 -9.65 -25.09 20.60
N VAL A 77 -9.57 -24.33 19.52
CA VAL A 77 -9.78 -22.87 19.53
C VAL A 77 -11.19 -22.55 20.02
N MET A 78 -12.20 -23.21 19.47
CA MET A 78 -13.61 -22.98 19.85
C MET A 78 -13.93 -23.37 21.29
N ALA A 79 -13.26 -24.40 21.83
CA ALA A 79 -13.41 -24.82 23.22
C ALA A 79 -12.67 -23.92 24.23
N SER A 80 -11.79 -23.04 23.78
CA SER A 80 -11.01 -22.15 24.62
C SER A 80 -11.80 -20.89 25.05
N SER A 81 -11.22 -20.11 25.95
CA SER A 81 -11.76 -18.79 26.34
C SER A 81 -11.86 -17.80 25.17
N VAL A 82 -11.09 -18.04 24.11
CA VAL A 82 -11.06 -17.24 22.88
C VAL A 82 -12.24 -17.57 21.95
N GLY A 83 -12.78 -18.80 22.03
CA GLY A 83 -13.84 -19.28 21.12
C GLY A 83 -15.06 -18.35 21.02
N LYS A 84 -15.42 -17.66 22.10
CA LYS A 84 -16.53 -16.68 22.13
C LYS A 84 -16.29 -15.45 21.25
N TYR A 85 -15.03 -15.17 20.86
CA TYR A 85 -14.66 -14.05 20.00
C TYR A 85 -14.48 -14.47 18.55
N VAL A 86 -14.54 -15.78 18.23
CA VAL A 86 -14.32 -16.32 16.89
C VAL A 86 -15.61 -16.30 16.09
N GLU A 87 -15.62 -15.66 14.93
CA GLU A 87 -16.73 -15.64 13.98
C GLU A 87 -16.62 -16.78 12.96
N ALA A 88 -15.42 -16.95 12.37
CA ALA A 88 -15.16 -17.94 11.35
C ALA A 88 -13.71 -18.42 11.38
N THR A 89 -13.45 -19.59 10.79
CA THR A 89 -12.10 -20.15 10.63
C THR A 89 -11.94 -20.74 9.24
N SER A 90 -10.73 -20.63 8.69
CA SER A 90 -10.36 -21.23 7.40
C SER A 90 -8.99 -21.88 7.48
N PRO A 91 -8.90 -23.20 7.40
CA PRO A 91 -7.62 -23.89 7.22
C PRO A 91 -7.09 -23.62 5.81
N THR A 92 -5.79 -23.33 5.70
CA THR A 92 -5.14 -23.04 4.42
C THR A 92 -3.76 -23.69 4.34
N VAL A 93 -3.29 -23.93 3.12
CA VAL A 93 -1.92 -24.32 2.84
C VAL A 93 -1.31 -23.26 1.94
N GLU A 94 -0.27 -22.59 2.41
CA GLU A 94 0.45 -21.59 1.63
C GLU A 94 1.85 -22.10 1.30
N VAL A 95 2.24 -21.97 0.02
CA VAL A 95 3.56 -22.40 -0.45
C VAL A 95 4.01 -21.59 -1.65
N MET A 96 5.32 -21.37 -1.75
CA MET A 96 5.91 -20.82 -2.96
C MET A 96 5.90 -21.85 -4.07
N ALA A 97 5.51 -21.43 -5.26
CA ALA A 97 5.44 -22.27 -6.44
C ALA A 97 5.97 -21.53 -7.68
N LEU A 98 6.28 -22.30 -8.71
CA LEU A 98 6.57 -21.82 -10.04
C LEU A 98 5.34 -22.07 -10.91
N LEU A 99 4.76 -20.99 -11.41
CA LEU A 99 3.72 -21.03 -12.42
C LEU A 99 4.35 -20.97 -13.80
N GLN A 100 4.04 -21.92 -14.66
CA GLN A 100 4.48 -21.94 -16.03
C GLN A 100 3.30 -22.07 -16.99
N PHE A 101 3.27 -21.22 -18.00
CA PHE A 101 2.31 -21.26 -19.10
C PHE A 101 2.98 -20.84 -20.40
N GLN A 102 2.33 -21.12 -21.53
CA GLN A 102 2.87 -20.83 -22.85
C GLN A 102 2.08 -19.71 -23.50
N VAL A 103 2.79 -18.74 -24.06
CA VAL A 103 2.22 -17.69 -24.89
C VAL A 103 2.72 -17.90 -26.31
N ARG A 104 1.81 -17.91 -27.30
CA ARG A 104 2.18 -18.06 -28.72
C ARG A 104 2.60 -16.69 -29.27
N ASN A 105 3.82 -16.62 -29.79
CA ASN A 105 4.26 -15.46 -30.56
C ASN A 105 3.47 -15.40 -31.86
N ARG A 106 2.82 -14.30 -32.14
CA ARG A 106 1.95 -14.13 -33.29
C ARG A 106 2.69 -14.09 -34.61
N HIS A 107 3.90 -13.52 -34.64
CA HIS A 107 4.68 -13.37 -35.88
C HIS A 107 5.41 -14.66 -36.27
N THR A 108 5.97 -15.35 -35.27
CA THR A 108 6.73 -16.58 -35.50
C THR A 108 5.89 -17.84 -35.32
N GLY A 109 4.71 -17.75 -34.70
CA GLY A 109 3.91 -18.92 -34.31
C GLY A 109 4.54 -19.76 -33.18
N GLU A 110 5.71 -19.36 -32.70
CA GLU A 110 6.50 -20.08 -31.69
C GLU A 110 5.87 -19.96 -30.32
N ARG A 111 5.87 -21.04 -29.53
CA ARG A 111 5.38 -21.06 -28.15
C ARG A 111 6.51 -20.66 -27.20
N ILE A 112 6.32 -19.56 -26.50
CA ILE A 112 7.28 -19.06 -25.52
C ILE A 112 6.79 -19.42 -24.12
N PRO A 113 7.56 -20.21 -23.35
CA PRO A 113 7.21 -20.49 -21.98
C PRO A 113 7.46 -19.27 -21.10
N ILE A 114 6.45 -18.86 -20.34
CA ILE A 114 6.56 -17.82 -19.31
C ILE A 114 6.56 -18.53 -17.96
N THR A 115 7.55 -18.23 -17.13
CA THR A 115 7.65 -18.75 -15.77
C THR A 115 7.59 -17.59 -14.80
N LYS A 116 6.69 -17.69 -13.81
CA LYS A 116 6.53 -16.70 -12.73
C LYS A 116 6.62 -17.38 -11.36
N HIS A 117 7.24 -16.70 -10.41
CA HIS A 117 7.15 -17.09 -9.02
C HIS A 117 5.79 -16.66 -8.48
N VAL A 118 5.07 -17.61 -7.86
CA VAL A 118 3.75 -17.37 -7.31
C VAL A 118 3.63 -17.95 -5.92
N ARG A 119 2.75 -17.39 -5.11
CA ARG A 119 2.31 -17.97 -3.84
C ARG A 119 1.05 -18.77 -4.10
N MET A 120 1.15 -20.08 -4.03
CA MET A 120 0.03 -21.00 -4.20
C MET A 120 -0.65 -21.22 -2.86
N ILE A 121 -1.94 -20.93 -2.80
CA ILE A 121 -2.76 -20.96 -1.59
C ILE A 121 -3.88 -21.97 -1.78
N GLY A 122 -3.81 -23.08 -1.03
CA GLY A 122 -4.87 -24.08 -0.98
C GLY A 122 -5.95 -23.66 0.00
N VAL A 123 -7.17 -23.50 -0.50
CA VAL A 123 -8.32 -23.07 0.30
C VAL A 123 -9.55 -23.94 0.08
N GLU A 124 -10.41 -24.01 1.09
CA GLU A 124 -11.78 -24.45 0.96
C GLU A 124 -12.67 -23.22 0.71
N PRO A 125 -13.19 -22.99 -0.52
CA PRO A 125 -13.81 -21.72 -0.88
C PRO A 125 -14.94 -21.28 0.05
N ALA A 126 -15.78 -22.23 0.48
CA ALA A 126 -16.92 -21.95 1.35
C ALA A 126 -16.53 -21.47 2.75
N ARG A 127 -15.42 -21.99 3.30
CA ARG A 127 -14.87 -21.55 4.60
C ARG A 127 -14.06 -20.28 4.46
N HIS A 128 -13.25 -20.18 3.41
CA HIS A 128 -12.38 -19.04 3.18
C HIS A 128 -13.15 -17.74 2.90
N ALA A 129 -14.28 -17.85 2.21
CA ALA A 129 -15.19 -16.72 1.96
C ALA A 129 -15.76 -16.08 3.23
N LYS A 130 -15.84 -16.83 4.33
CA LYS A 130 -16.32 -16.32 5.62
C LYS A 130 -15.25 -15.59 6.43
N VAL A 131 -13.98 -15.83 6.16
CA VAL A 131 -12.86 -15.26 6.92
C VAL A 131 -12.42 -13.90 6.37
N GLY A 132 -12.51 -13.69 5.06
CA GLY A 132 -12.12 -12.45 4.40
C GLY A 132 -13.12 -12.03 3.34
N LYS A 133 -12.73 -11.05 2.53
CA LYS A 133 -13.51 -10.55 1.39
C LYS A 133 -13.21 -11.32 0.10
N PHE A 134 -12.88 -12.60 0.22
CA PHE A 134 -12.41 -13.42 -0.89
C PHE A 134 -13.36 -13.43 -2.09
N LEU A 135 -14.68 -13.57 -1.85
CA LEU A 135 -15.70 -13.52 -2.90
C LEU A 135 -15.76 -12.19 -3.64
N GLU A 136 -15.62 -11.08 -2.91
CA GLU A 136 -15.64 -9.73 -3.50
C GLU A 136 -14.49 -9.50 -4.48
N TYR A 137 -13.39 -10.26 -4.32
CA TYR A 137 -12.19 -10.15 -5.15
C TYR A 137 -12.20 -11.06 -6.39
N LEU A 138 -13.13 -12.02 -6.49
CA LEU A 138 -13.30 -12.84 -7.68
C LEU A 138 -14.05 -12.03 -8.76
N GLN A 139 -13.56 -12.08 -9.99
CA GLN A 139 -14.12 -11.22 -11.03
C GLN A 139 -15.47 -11.72 -11.55
N ARG A 140 -15.59 -13.02 -11.73
CA ARG A 140 -16.77 -13.62 -12.31
C ARG A 140 -17.78 -14.14 -11.28
N GLN A 141 -17.27 -14.63 -10.16
CA GLN A 141 -18.09 -15.21 -9.08
C GLN A 141 -18.43 -14.19 -7.98
N LYS A 142 -18.12 -12.90 -8.21
CA LYS A 142 -18.30 -11.80 -7.25
C LYS A 142 -19.73 -11.70 -6.68
N ASP A 143 -20.73 -11.92 -7.53
CA ASP A 143 -22.15 -11.81 -7.16
C ASP A 143 -22.75 -13.18 -6.75
N GLY A 144 -21.93 -14.22 -6.63
CA GLY A 144 -22.35 -15.56 -6.24
C GLY A 144 -22.31 -15.76 -4.73
N ASP A 145 -23.17 -16.66 -4.22
CA ASP A 145 -23.21 -17.01 -2.79
C ASP A 145 -22.02 -17.91 -2.38
N VAL A 146 -21.44 -18.66 -3.32
CA VAL A 146 -20.38 -19.63 -3.05
C VAL A 146 -19.35 -19.62 -4.19
N ALA A 147 -18.07 -19.46 -3.85
CA ALA A 147 -16.99 -19.64 -4.80
C ALA A 147 -16.78 -21.13 -5.14
N SER A 148 -16.48 -21.42 -6.40
CA SER A 148 -16.22 -22.78 -6.88
C SER A 148 -15.05 -22.80 -7.86
N PHE A 149 -14.14 -23.75 -7.69
CA PHE A 149 -13.07 -24.01 -8.66
C PHE A 149 -13.56 -24.75 -9.92
N ALA A 150 -14.86 -25.04 -10.02
CA ALA A 150 -15.41 -25.69 -11.20
C ALA A 150 -15.33 -24.74 -12.41
N LEU A 151 -14.88 -25.30 -13.53
CA LEU A 151 -14.88 -24.59 -14.81
C LEU A 151 -16.32 -24.38 -15.29
N THR A 152 -16.60 -23.22 -15.87
CA THR A 152 -17.84 -23.03 -16.61
C THR A 152 -17.91 -23.90 -17.84
N PRO A 153 -19.12 -24.10 -18.41
CA PRO A 153 -19.25 -24.84 -19.67
C PRO A 153 -18.36 -24.29 -20.78
N ASP A 154 -18.28 -22.95 -20.90
CA ASP A 154 -17.44 -22.29 -21.92
C ASP A 154 -15.94 -22.46 -21.65
N ALA A 155 -15.50 -22.32 -20.40
CA ALA A 155 -14.12 -22.56 -20.00
C ALA A 155 -13.74 -24.04 -20.19
N ARG A 156 -14.65 -24.96 -19.87
CA ARG A 156 -14.44 -26.39 -20.11
C ARG A 156 -14.36 -26.71 -21.60
N GLY A 157 -15.28 -26.17 -22.41
CA GLY A 157 -15.24 -26.32 -23.85
C GLY A 157 -13.93 -25.82 -24.47
N ARG A 158 -13.40 -24.69 -23.96
CA ARG A 158 -12.11 -24.16 -24.39
C ARG A 158 -10.95 -25.04 -23.93
N PHE A 159 -10.96 -25.52 -22.70
CA PHE A 159 -9.97 -26.46 -22.17
C PHE A 159 -9.91 -27.74 -23.01
N ASP A 160 -11.07 -28.36 -23.26
CA ASP A 160 -11.18 -29.59 -24.06
C ASP A 160 -10.72 -29.36 -25.50
N PHE A 161 -11.06 -28.20 -26.08
CA PHE A 161 -10.60 -27.82 -27.44
C PHE A 161 -9.08 -27.66 -27.49
N ASN A 162 -8.50 -26.90 -26.55
CA ASN A 162 -7.04 -26.66 -26.51
C ASN A 162 -6.26 -27.98 -26.34
N ARG A 163 -6.81 -28.91 -25.53
CA ARG A 163 -6.20 -30.20 -25.27
C ARG A 163 -6.29 -31.17 -26.47
N ASN A 164 -7.43 -31.16 -27.14
CA ASN A 164 -7.67 -32.13 -28.24
C ASN A 164 -7.05 -31.68 -29.58
N PHE A 165 -7.02 -30.37 -29.82
CA PHE A 165 -6.59 -29.83 -31.11
C PHE A 165 -5.26 -29.09 -31.07
N GLY A 166 -4.67 -28.88 -29.90
CA GLY A 166 -3.32 -28.31 -29.74
C GLY A 166 -3.13 -26.87 -30.21
N ASP A 167 -4.18 -26.25 -30.74
CA ASP A 167 -4.14 -24.90 -31.28
C ASP A 167 -4.86 -23.90 -30.35
N TRP A 168 -4.08 -23.37 -29.43
CA TRP A 168 -4.52 -22.21 -28.65
C TRP A 168 -4.27 -20.93 -29.45
N GLU A 169 -5.31 -20.29 -29.95
CA GLU A 169 -5.21 -18.97 -30.58
C GLU A 169 -5.43 -17.84 -29.57
N PRO A 170 -4.44 -16.96 -29.36
CA PRO A 170 -4.70 -15.70 -28.65
C PRO A 170 -5.57 -14.80 -29.51
N ARG A 171 -6.74 -14.35 -29.02
CA ARG A 171 -7.63 -13.44 -29.75
C ARG A 171 -7.02 -12.06 -30.01
N ASP A 172 -6.07 -11.63 -29.20
CA ASP A 172 -5.33 -10.38 -29.37
C ASP A 172 -3.91 -10.67 -29.82
N ALA A 173 -3.81 -10.76 -31.06
CA ALA A 173 -2.60 -11.16 -31.71
C ALA A 173 -1.47 -10.08 -31.69
N ASN A 174 -1.76 -8.80 -31.39
CA ASN A 174 -0.77 -7.75 -31.15
C ASN A 174 -0.13 -7.85 -29.77
N ALA A 175 -0.74 -8.58 -28.85
CA ALA A 175 -0.36 -8.66 -27.47
C ALA A 175 1.01 -9.32 -27.23
N ALA A 176 1.24 -10.47 -27.86
CA ALA A 176 2.48 -11.22 -27.67
C ALA A 176 3.70 -10.51 -28.29
N THR A 177 3.50 -9.80 -29.40
CA THR A 177 4.57 -9.05 -30.07
C THR A 177 5.03 -7.86 -29.23
N LYS A 178 4.10 -7.13 -28.66
CA LYS A 178 4.42 -5.98 -27.78
C LYS A 178 5.19 -6.39 -26.53
N LEU A 179 4.96 -7.60 -26.00
CA LEU A 179 5.72 -8.15 -24.87
C LEU A 179 7.15 -8.53 -25.21
N LEU A 180 7.41 -8.93 -26.45
CA LEU A 180 8.75 -9.32 -26.93
C LEU A 180 9.60 -8.11 -27.32
N ASP A 181 8.96 -7.01 -27.73
CA ASP A 181 9.61 -5.73 -28.04
C ASP A 181 9.90 -4.89 -26.78
N LEU A 182 9.38 -5.30 -25.61
CA LEU A 182 9.81 -4.70 -24.35
C LEU A 182 11.33 -4.94 -24.20
N PRO A 183 12.14 -3.89 -24.03
CA PRO A 183 13.54 -4.07 -23.69
C PRO A 183 13.58 -4.98 -22.46
N MET A 184 14.22 -6.14 -22.60
CA MET A 184 14.46 -7.03 -21.46
C MET A 184 14.94 -6.15 -20.33
N VAL A 185 14.11 -5.92 -19.30
CA VAL A 185 14.51 -5.22 -18.10
C VAL A 185 15.63 -6.09 -17.55
N ARG A 186 16.87 -5.73 -17.89
CA ARG A 186 18.02 -6.21 -17.14
C ARG A 186 17.74 -5.75 -15.73
N ILE A 187 17.33 -6.70 -14.89
CA ILE A 187 17.34 -6.49 -13.44
C ILE A 187 18.72 -5.91 -13.18
N PRO A 188 18.86 -4.66 -12.70
CA PRO A 188 20.15 -4.15 -12.33
C PRO A 188 20.71 -5.18 -11.36
N GLN A 189 21.85 -5.79 -11.71
CA GLN A 189 22.59 -6.56 -10.73
C GLN A 189 23.01 -5.54 -9.68
N VAL A 190 22.23 -5.45 -8.61
CA VAL A 190 22.62 -4.73 -7.42
C VAL A 190 23.93 -5.42 -7.00
N PRO A 191 25.07 -4.72 -7.00
CA PRO A 191 26.29 -5.31 -6.46
C PRO A 191 25.98 -5.71 -5.02
N LEU A 192 25.98 -7.01 -4.74
CA LEU A 192 25.95 -7.49 -3.37
C LEU A 192 27.16 -6.85 -2.67
N PRO A 193 26.98 -6.19 -1.52
CA PRO A 193 28.14 -5.73 -0.74
C PRO A 193 29.04 -6.93 -0.50
N ASP A 194 30.35 -6.74 -0.68
CA ASP A 194 31.40 -7.73 -0.61
C ASP A 194 31.14 -8.75 0.50
N ALA A 195 30.80 -9.97 0.12
CA ALA A 195 30.68 -11.07 1.06
C ALA A 195 32.09 -11.36 1.65
N PRO A 196 32.22 -11.58 2.95
CA PRO A 196 33.49 -11.89 3.55
C PRO A 196 34.10 -13.14 2.87
N PRO A 197 35.44 -13.15 2.63
CA PRO A 197 36.11 -14.24 1.93
C PRO A 197 36.00 -15.54 2.74
N GLY A 198 35.28 -16.52 2.20
CA GLY A 198 35.16 -17.85 2.81
C GLY A 198 33.79 -18.53 2.67
N MET A 199 32.77 -17.85 2.21
CA MET A 199 31.45 -18.47 2.02
C MET A 199 31.26 -18.89 0.54
N PHE A 200 31.87 -19.99 0.17
CA PHE A 200 31.53 -20.69 -1.06
C PHE A 200 30.16 -21.33 -0.89
N LEU A 201 29.10 -20.67 -1.35
CA LEU A 201 27.90 -21.38 -1.76
C LEU A 201 28.31 -22.18 -3.01
N PRO A 202 28.11 -23.53 -3.02
CA PRO A 202 28.37 -24.28 -4.25
C PRO A 202 27.48 -23.68 -5.33
N ALA A 203 28.11 -23.31 -6.45
CA ALA A 203 27.39 -22.91 -7.63
C ALA A 203 26.36 -24.01 -7.92
N LEU A 204 25.06 -23.68 -7.77
CA LEU A 204 24.00 -24.52 -8.28
C LEU A 204 24.27 -24.62 -9.79
N ALA A 205 24.92 -25.70 -10.18
CA ALA A 205 25.05 -26.06 -11.58
C ALA A 205 23.64 -26.08 -12.14
N VAL A 206 23.31 -25.12 -12.99
CA VAL A 206 22.09 -25.14 -13.78
C VAL A 206 22.22 -26.42 -14.61
N PRO A 207 21.41 -27.46 -14.36
CA PRO A 207 21.50 -28.66 -15.18
C PRO A 207 21.15 -28.24 -16.60
N ASP A 208 22.06 -28.50 -17.53
CA ASP A 208 21.78 -28.47 -18.95
C ASP A 208 20.50 -29.28 -19.20
N ARG A 209 19.46 -28.57 -19.68
CA ARG A 209 18.14 -29.07 -20.14
C ARG A 209 17.57 -30.16 -19.22
N PRO A 210 16.39 -29.98 -18.63
CA PRO A 210 15.73 -31.06 -17.92
C PRO A 210 15.54 -32.22 -18.95
N SER A 211 16.31 -33.27 -18.72
CA SER A 211 16.04 -34.57 -19.30
C SER A 211 14.57 -34.87 -19.03
N ALA A 212 13.85 -35.32 -20.05
CA ALA A 212 12.42 -35.57 -20.04
C ALA A 212 11.88 -35.90 -18.66
N LEU A 213 10.91 -35.10 -18.18
CA LEU A 213 10.11 -35.41 -17.00
C LEU A 213 9.68 -36.88 -17.07
N PRO A 214 9.70 -37.62 -15.94
CA PRO A 214 9.26 -39.01 -15.96
C PRO A 214 7.86 -39.07 -16.57
N PRO A 215 7.57 -40.09 -17.41
CA PRO A 215 6.27 -40.19 -18.04
C PRO A 215 5.20 -40.24 -16.98
N LEU A 216 4.26 -39.29 -17.04
CA LEU A 216 3.07 -39.28 -16.20
C LEU A 216 2.31 -40.58 -16.48
N VAL A 217 2.18 -41.44 -15.50
CA VAL A 217 1.31 -42.63 -15.56
C VAL A 217 -0.13 -42.09 -15.68
N PRO A 218 -0.86 -42.35 -16.77
CA PRO A 218 -2.22 -41.86 -16.89
C PRO A 218 -3.10 -42.59 -15.88
N ALA A 219 -3.67 -41.88 -14.94
CA ALA A 219 -4.75 -42.39 -14.13
C ALA A 219 -5.95 -42.74 -15.03
N ALA A 220 -6.50 -43.94 -14.89
CA ALA A 220 -7.59 -44.44 -15.72
C ALA A 220 -8.88 -43.64 -15.44
N GLY A 221 -9.27 -42.79 -16.38
CA GLY A 221 -10.47 -41.96 -16.42
C GLY A 221 -10.17 -40.64 -17.16
N PRO A 222 -11.16 -39.91 -17.70
CA PRO A 222 -10.90 -38.59 -18.22
C PRO A 222 -10.37 -37.74 -17.05
N PRO A 223 -9.11 -37.25 -17.13
CA PRO A 223 -8.50 -36.55 -16.00
C PRO A 223 -9.34 -35.31 -15.70
N ARG A 224 -9.90 -35.26 -14.50
CA ARG A 224 -10.48 -34.02 -13.96
C ARG A 224 -9.32 -33.08 -13.70
N VAL A 225 -9.10 -32.11 -14.59
CA VAL A 225 -8.13 -31.05 -14.33
C VAL A 225 -8.74 -30.11 -13.32
N PRO A 226 -8.10 -29.92 -12.15
CA PRO A 226 -8.61 -29.03 -11.14
C PRO A 226 -8.55 -27.59 -11.63
N GLY A 227 -9.58 -26.80 -11.30
CA GLY A 227 -9.59 -25.37 -11.56
C GLY A 227 -8.74 -24.60 -10.56
N LEU A 228 -8.29 -23.43 -10.96
CA LEU A 228 -7.62 -22.47 -10.08
C LEU A 228 -8.13 -21.05 -10.30
N PHE A 229 -7.96 -20.21 -9.27
CA PHE A 229 -8.12 -18.77 -9.43
C PHE A 229 -6.74 -18.13 -9.49
N ILE A 230 -6.52 -17.32 -10.52
CA ILE A 230 -5.22 -16.70 -10.76
C ILE A 230 -5.30 -15.19 -10.51
N GLY A 231 -4.24 -14.61 -9.95
CA GLY A 231 -4.15 -13.18 -9.77
C GLY A 231 -4.33 -12.43 -11.10
N HIS A 232 -5.16 -11.39 -11.08
CA HIS A 232 -5.53 -10.65 -12.29
C HIS A 232 -4.32 -10.15 -13.08
N ALA A 233 -3.30 -9.63 -12.38
CA ALA A 233 -2.09 -9.11 -13.02
C ALA A 233 -1.12 -10.21 -13.55
N ILE A 234 -1.36 -11.48 -13.19
CA ILE A 234 -0.65 -12.60 -13.84
C ILE A 234 -1.24 -12.85 -15.23
N ALA A 235 -2.58 -12.83 -15.31
CA ALA A 235 -3.33 -13.15 -16.53
C ALA A 235 -3.47 -11.96 -17.48
N HIS A 236 -3.42 -10.74 -16.95
CA HIS A 236 -3.62 -9.51 -17.72
C HIS A 236 -2.39 -8.63 -17.58
N HIS A 237 -1.78 -8.25 -18.67
CA HIS A 237 -0.64 -7.33 -18.68
C HIS A 237 -1.07 -5.99 -19.29
N THR A 238 -0.88 -4.90 -18.55
CA THR A 238 -1.13 -3.56 -19.07
C THR A 238 0.16 -3.03 -19.69
N TRP A 239 0.14 -2.82 -21.00
CA TRP A 239 1.23 -2.22 -21.74
C TRP A 239 0.88 -0.78 -22.10
N LYS A 240 1.82 0.13 -21.85
CA LYS A 240 1.66 1.54 -22.23
C LYS A 240 2.43 1.79 -23.52
N ASP A 241 1.74 2.19 -24.56
CA ASP A 241 2.35 2.57 -25.82
C ASP A 241 3.26 3.79 -25.64
N PRO A 242 4.56 3.70 -25.89
CA PRO A 242 5.48 4.82 -25.70
C PRO A 242 5.22 5.99 -26.64
N GLU A 243 4.57 5.78 -27.81
CA GLU A 243 4.31 6.85 -28.77
C GLU A 243 2.97 7.55 -28.51
N THR A 244 1.92 6.79 -28.17
CA THR A 244 0.57 7.33 -28.00
C THR A 244 0.22 7.58 -26.53
N GLY A 245 0.96 7.01 -25.58
CA GLY A 245 0.68 7.09 -24.15
C GLY A 245 -0.57 6.31 -23.71
N VAL A 246 -1.23 5.61 -24.64
CA VAL A 246 -2.44 4.83 -24.36
C VAL A 246 -2.06 3.51 -23.70
N SER A 247 -2.73 3.19 -22.59
CA SER A 247 -2.56 1.91 -21.90
C SER A 247 -3.52 0.88 -22.49
N GLU A 248 -2.99 -0.23 -22.99
CA GLU A 248 -3.75 -1.36 -23.53
C GLU A 248 -3.55 -2.58 -22.64
N THR A 249 -4.65 -3.23 -22.23
CA THR A 249 -4.59 -4.45 -21.42
C THR A 249 -4.57 -5.68 -22.32
N ILE A 250 -3.55 -6.48 -22.16
CA ILE A 250 -3.30 -7.69 -22.93
C ILE A 250 -3.66 -8.90 -22.08
N ASN A 251 -4.54 -9.75 -22.59
CA ASN A 251 -4.94 -10.98 -21.92
C ASN A 251 -3.96 -12.10 -22.28
N LEU A 252 -3.08 -12.46 -21.32
CA LEU A 252 -2.11 -13.55 -21.47
C LEU A 252 -2.74 -14.93 -21.25
N LEU A 253 -3.64 -15.02 -20.28
CA LEU A 253 -4.36 -16.24 -19.91
C LEU A 253 -5.86 -15.97 -19.89
N ARG A 254 -6.63 -16.96 -20.32
CA ARG A 254 -8.10 -16.95 -20.32
C ARG A 254 -8.64 -18.08 -19.47
N GLU A 255 -9.89 -17.97 -19.10
CA GLU A 255 -10.61 -19.05 -18.45
C GLU A 255 -10.60 -20.30 -19.33
N GLY A 256 -10.24 -21.45 -18.76
CA GLY A 256 -10.06 -22.69 -19.45
C GLY A 256 -8.65 -22.90 -20.03
N ASP A 257 -7.76 -21.92 -19.97
CA ASP A 257 -6.36 -22.13 -20.35
C ASP A 257 -5.62 -22.97 -19.31
N GLU A 258 -4.73 -23.82 -19.80
CA GLU A 258 -3.95 -24.75 -19.01
C GLU A 258 -2.69 -24.07 -18.47
N VAL A 259 -2.43 -24.24 -17.19
CA VAL A 259 -1.22 -23.76 -16.52
C VAL A 259 -0.58 -24.88 -15.70
N PHE A 260 0.73 -24.84 -15.60
CA PHE A 260 1.53 -25.80 -14.88
C PHE A 260 2.06 -25.16 -13.59
N LEU A 261 1.81 -25.81 -12.44
CA LEU A 261 2.30 -25.35 -11.14
C LEU A 261 3.27 -26.38 -10.58
N ALA A 262 4.47 -25.92 -10.22
CA ALA A 262 5.50 -26.75 -9.61
C ALA A 262 5.87 -26.16 -8.24
N THR A 263 5.97 -27.02 -7.25
CA THR A 263 6.38 -26.67 -5.87
C THR A 263 7.19 -27.79 -5.23
N VAL A 264 7.43 -27.71 -3.93
CA VAL A 264 8.17 -28.72 -3.18
C VAL A 264 7.21 -29.54 -2.32
N GLY A 265 7.36 -30.87 -2.37
CA GLY A 265 6.59 -31.78 -1.54
C GLY A 265 6.88 -31.61 -0.04
N ALA A 266 5.92 -31.96 0.80
CA ALA A 266 6.02 -31.84 2.25
C ALA A 266 7.06 -32.78 2.86
N THR A 267 7.21 -33.96 2.27
CA THR A 267 8.16 -34.98 2.70
C THR A 267 9.30 -35.15 1.71
N GLY A 268 10.55 -34.96 2.18
CA GLY A 268 11.76 -35.19 1.39
C GLY A 268 12.13 -34.11 0.37
N MET A 269 11.50 -32.95 0.39
CA MET A 269 11.80 -31.77 -0.48
C MET A 269 11.91 -32.11 -1.96
N LYS A 270 11.16 -33.09 -2.42
CA LYS A 270 11.14 -33.46 -3.85
C LYS A 270 10.27 -32.47 -4.63
N PRO A 271 10.67 -32.07 -5.82
CA PRO A 271 9.82 -31.27 -6.69
C PRO A 271 8.55 -32.05 -7.06
N VAL A 272 7.42 -31.40 -6.92
CA VAL A 272 6.10 -31.93 -7.27
C VAL A 272 5.41 -30.91 -8.18
N ALA A 273 4.65 -31.40 -9.14
CA ALA A 273 4.01 -30.54 -10.09
C ALA A 273 2.64 -31.11 -10.52
N SER A 274 1.74 -30.20 -10.88
CA SER A 274 0.42 -30.55 -11.39
C SER A 274 -0.05 -29.51 -12.39
N THR A 275 -0.99 -29.93 -13.24
CA THR A 275 -1.62 -29.07 -14.23
C THR A 275 -2.99 -28.63 -13.73
N PHE A 276 -3.29 -27.36 -13.94
CA PHE A 276 -4.54 -26.72 -13.54
C PHE A 276 -5.15 -25.96 -14.72
N ALA A 277 -6.44 -25.68 -14.67
CA ALA A 277 -7.11 -24.81 -15.64
C ALA A 277 -7.61 -23.54 -14.96
N VAL A 278 -7.46 -22.40 -15.61
CA VAL A 278 -7.93 -21.12 -15.09
C VAL A 278 -9.46 -21.12 -15.01
N ALA A 279 -10.01 -20.99 -13.80
CA ALA A 279 -11.45 -20.95 -13.56
C ALA A 279 -11.98 -19.52 -13.38
N ASP A 280 -11.23 -18.64 -12.73
CA ASP A 280 -11.58 -17.24 -12.49
C ASP A 280 -10.32 -16.42 -12.18
N TYR A 281 -10.48 -15.10 -12.09
CA TYR A 281 -9.40 -14.17 -11.73
C TYR A 281 -9.66 -13.56 -10.37
N PHE A 282 -8.58 -13.48 -9.58
CA PHE A 282 -8.58 -12.81 -8.28
C PHE A 282 -8.00 -11.40 -8.43
N ARG A 283 -8.77 -10.38 -8.06
CA ARG A 283 -8.38 -8.96 -8.13
C ARG A 283 -8.71 -8.24 -6.84
N CYS A 284 -7.69 -8.06 -6.00
CA CYS A 284 -7.81 -7.30 -4.75
C CYS A 284 -7.36 -5.84 -4.91
N GLU A 285 -6.96 -5.45 -6.11
CA GLU A 285 -6.42 -4.12 -6.43
C GLU A 285 -5.12 -3.80 -5.64
N MET A 286 -4.35 -4.82 -5.31
CA MET A 286 -2.99 -4.73 -4.77
C MET A 286 -2.04 -5.46 -5.72
N SER A 287 -1.14 -4.69 -6.34
CA SER A 287 -0.23 -5.18 -7.37
C SER A 287 0.58 -6.41 -6.95
N GLU A 288 1.05 -6.41 -5.70
CA GLU A 288 1.85 -7.50 -5.16
C GLU A 288 1.06 -8.82 -5.09
N TYR A 289 -0.16 -8.78 -4.61
CA TYR A 289 -1.03 -9.96 -4.48
C TYR A 289 -1.60 -10.39 -5.84
N ASP A 290 -2.06 -9.44 -6.64
CA ASP A 290 -2.62 -9.71 -7.97
C ASP A 290 -1.58 -10.26 -8.96
N ASN A 291 -0.26 -10.04 -8.71
CA ASN A 291 0.85 -10.59 -9.49
C ASN A 291 1.41 -11.90 -8.97
N THR A 292 1.08 -12.28 -7.74
CA THR A 292 1.73 -13.43 -7.09
C THR A 292 0.77 -14.49 -6.58
N PHE A 293 -0.48 -14.17 -6.29
CA PHE A 293 -1.40 -15.13 -5.66
C PHE A 293 -2.09 -16.02 -6.69
N VAL A 294 -2.11 -17.32 -6.35
CA VAL A 294 -2.84 -18.36 -7.07
C VAL A 294 -3.57 -19.22 -6.05
N TYR A 295 -4.88 -19.30 -6.17
CA TYR A 295 -5.71 -20.09 -5.28
C TYR A 295 -6.09 -21.41 -5.94
N VAL A 296 -5.96 -22.51 -5.20
CA VAL A 296 -6.32 -23.87 -5.62
C VAL A 296 -7.17 -24.55 -4.53
N ALA A 297 -7.83 -25.63 -4.88
CA ALA A 297 -8.55 -26.41 -3.89
C ALA A 297 -7.58 -26.99 -2.84
N LEU A 298 -7.98 -26.95 -1.57
CA LEU A 298 -7.13 -27.36 -0.44
C LEU A 298 -6.70 -28.82 -0.55
N ASP A 299 -7.65 -29.70 -0.86
CA ASP A 299 -7.44 -31.14 -1.03
C ASP A 299 -6.47 -31.48 -2.16
N GLU A 300 -6.55 -30.75 -3.29
CA GLU A 300 -5.64 -30.90 -4.42
C GLU A 300 -4.20 -30.52 -4.03
N LEU A 301 -4.02 -29.40 -3.33
CA LEU A 301 -2.69 -28.97 -2.89
C LEU A 301 -2.11 -29.90 -1.82
N GLN A 302 -2.93 -30.36 -0.87
CA GLN A 302 -2.52 -31.33 0.13
C GLN A 302 -2.10 -32.67 -0.49
N SER A 303 -2.88 -33.13 -1.48
CA SER A 303 -2.59 -34.35 -2.24
C SER A 303 -1.30 -34.21 -3.04
N MET A 304 -1.14 -33.11 -3.79
CA MET A 304 0.04 -32.81 -4.59
C MET A 304 1.31 -32.78 -3.74
N ARG A 305 1.26 -32.20 -2.54
CA ARG A 305 2.41 -32.08 -1.65
C ARG A 305 2.62 -33.31 -0.74
N GLY A 306 1.65 -34.22 -0.65
CA GLY A 306 1.71 -35.37 0.25
C GLY A 306 1.58 -35.00 1.73
N MET A 307 0.72 -34.01 2.06
CA MET A 307 0.56 -33.45 3.42
C MET A 307 -0.36 -34.29 4.31
N GLY A 308 -1.04 -35.30 3.77
CA GLY A 308 -1.91 -36.19 4.57
C GLY A 308 -3.07 -35.44 5.25
N GLY A 309 -3.66 -34.45 4.60
CA GLY A 309 -4.77 -33.66 5.14
C GLY A 309 -4.37 -32.58 6.15
N ARG A 310 -3.07 -32.35 6.36
CA ARG A 310 -2.57 -31.27 7.24
C ARG A 310 -2.57 -29.93 6.53
N VAL A 311 -2.50 -28.85 7.32
CA VAL A 311 -2.42 -27.47 6.85
C VAL A 311 -1.23 -26.76 7.52
N ASN A 312 -0.71 -25.73 6.90
CA ASN A 312 0.35 -24.92 7.53
C ASN A 312 -0.18 -23.64 8.16
N THR A 313 -1.42 -23.25 7.85
CA THR A 313 -2.02 -22.05 8.42
C THR A 313 -3.48 -22.29 8.76
N VAL A 314 -3.93 -21.79 9.90
CA VAL A 314 -5.36 -21.69 10.26
C VAL A 314 -5.67 -20.22 10.46
N GLN A 315 -6.47 -19.70 9.58
CA GLN A 315 -6.95 -18.31 9.62
C GLN A 315 -8.17 -18.20 10.51
N ILE A 316 -8.21 -17.17 11.36
CA ILE A 316 -9.26 -16.94 12.35
C ILE A 316 -9.80 -15.53 12.16
N LYS A 317 -11.09 -15.42 11.88
CA LYS A 317 -11.82 -14.15 11.88
C LYS A 317 -12.47 -13.96 13.24
N LEU A 318 -12.30 -12.77 13.81
CA LEU A 318 -12.92 -12.37 15.05
C LEU A 318 -14.25 -11.65 14.80
N ILE A 319 -15.13 -11.66 15.79
CA ILE A 319 -16.32 -10.80 15.75
C ILE A 319 -15.90 -9.33 15.70
N PRO A 320 -16.64 -8.43 14.99
CA PRO A 320 -16.22 -7.05 14.75
C PRO A 320 -15.88 -6.26 16.01
N SER A 321 -16.59 -6.53 17.12
CA SER A 321 -16.31 -5.88 18.41
C SER A 321 -14.97 -6.28 19.02
N ALA A 322 -14.53 -7.52 18.82
CA ALA A 322 -13.23 -7.99 19.31
C ALA A 322 -12.09 -7.60 18.35
N ALA A 323 -12.33 -7.66 17.04
CA ALA A 323 -11.36 -7.25 16.03
C ALA A 323 -10.98 -5.75 16.12
N ALA A 324 -11.93 -4.90 16.52
CA ALA A 324 -11.71 -3.48 16.72
C ALA A 324 -10.91 -3.15 18.00
N ASP A 325 -10.88 -4.05 18.98
CA ASP A 325 -10.16 -3.87 20.25
C ASP A 325 -8.74 -4.43 20.15
N HIS A 326 -7.81 -3.56 19.75
CA HIS A 326 -6.39 -3.88 19.64
C HIS A 326 -5.78 -4.43 20.94
N GLU A 327 -6.22 -3.91 22.08
CA GLU A 327 -5.69 -4.33 23.37
C GLU A 327 -6.15 -5.75 23.71
N LEU A 328 -7.41 -6.08 23.44
CA LEU A 328 -7.98 -7.41 23.60
C LEU A 328 -7.24 -8.43 22.69
N VAL A 329 -7.03 -8.09 21.44
CA VAL A 329 -6.34 -8.99 20.48
C VAL A 329 -4.91 -9.27 20.92
N HIS A 330 -4.11 -8.21 21.21
CA HIS A 330 -2.69 -8.38 21.49
C HIS A 330 -2.36 -8.82 22.93
N LYS A 331 -3.18 -8.45 23.92
CA LYS A 331 -2.91 -8.80 25.32
C LYS A 331 -3.65 -10.04 25.81
N THR A 332 -4.72 -10.46 25.12
CA THR A 332 -5.54 -11.58 25.60
C THR A 332 -5.60 -12.70 24.54
N ILE A 333 -6.08 -12.41 23.34
CA ILE A 333 -6.37 -13.46 22.33
C ILE A 333 -5.09 -14.13 21.85
N ILE A 334 -4.12 -13.35 21.34
CA ILE A 334 -2.86 -13.89 20.81
C ILE A 334 -2.06 -14.63 21.89
N PRO A 335 -1.82 -14.08 23.10
CA PRO A 335 -1.10 -14.81 24.15
C PRO A 335 -1.78 -16.08 24.61
N GLU A 336 -3.12 -16.12 24.64
CA GLU A 336 -3.85 -17.34 25.01
C GLU A 336 -3.69 -18.44 23.94
N LEU A 337 -3.86 -18.09 22.67
CA LEU A 337 -3.62 -19.00 21.55
C LEU A 337 -2.14 -19.42 21.49
N GLN A 338 -1.20 -18.52 21.75
CA GLN A 338 0.23 -18.82 21.80
C GLN A 338 0.59 -19.79 22.92
N LYS A 339 -0.08 -19.74 24.07
CA LYS A 339 0.09 -20.75 25.14
C LYS A 339 -0.41 -22.13 24.71
N MET A 340 -1.46 -22.19 23.89
CA MET A 340 -2.06 -23.43 23.42
C MET A 340 -1.25 -24.08 22.30
N PHE A 341 -0.75 -23.31 21.35
CA PHE A 341 -0.12 -23.80 20.11
C PHE A 341 1.37 -23.50 20.03
N GLY A 342 1.88 -22.46 20.68
CA GLY A 342 3.28 -22.05 20.62
C GLY A 342 4.27 -22.96 21.37
N ARG A 343 3.79 -24.04 22.02
CA ARG A 343 4.66 -25.08 22.58
C ARG A 343 5.22 -26.01 21.50
N GLU A 344 4.63 -26.02 20.34
CA GLU A 344 5.05 -26.81 19.21
C GLU A 344 6.14 -26.07 18.45
N VAL A 345 7.26 -26.74 18.20
CA VAL A 345 8.41 -26.12 17.52
C VAL A 345 8.01 -25.64 16.12
N GLY A 346 8.22 -24.35 15.85
CA GLY A 346 7.93 -23.74 14.56
C GLY A 346 6.46 -23.34 14.37
N THR A 347 5.64 -23.30 15.44
CA THR A 347 4.27 -22.80 15.38
C THR A 347 4.19 -21.42 16.02
N ASN A 348 3.65 -20.45 15.29
CA ASN A 348 3.45 -19.06 15.72
C ASN A 348 1.98 -18.69 15.64
N VAL A 349 1.57 -17.79 16.54
CA VAL A 349 0.26 -17.13 16.46
C VAL A 349 0.50 -15.65 16.26
N VAL A 350 0.03 -15.14 15.15
CA VAL A 350 0.29 -13.76 14.72
C VAL A 350 -1.01 -13.05 14.34
N SER A 351 -1.05 -11.75 14.55
CA SER A 351 -2.09 -10.92 13.93
C SER A 351 -1.73 -10.60 12.47
N TRP A 352 -2.73 -10.16 11.68
CA TRP A 352 -2.47 -9.71 10.33
C TRP A 352 -1.45 -8.55 10.30
N GLN A 353 -1.44 -7.67 11.31
CA GLN A 353 -0.46 -6.59 11.43
C GLN A 353 0.96 -7.12 11.64
N GLN A 354 1.12 -8.15 12.47
CA GLN A 354 2.43 -8.77 12.70
C GLN A 354 2.91 -9.54 11.47
N HIS A 355 1.99 -10.23 10.79
CA HIS A 355 2.29 -10.95 9.55
C HIS A 355 2.74 -10.00 8.43
N GLN A 356 2.15 -8.80 8.35
CA GLN A 356 2.52 -7.74 7.41
C GLN A 356 3.42 -6.66 8.03
N GLY A 357 4.09 -6.98 9.13
CA GLY A 357 4.88 -6.03 9.92
C GLY A 357 5.87 -5.24 9.09
N ALA A 358 6.64 -5.92 8.23
CA ALA A 358 7.64 -5.26 7.37
C ALA A 358 7.03 -4.21 6.42
N LEU A 359 5.85 -4.48 5.84
CA LEU A 359 5.17 -3.52 4.97
C LEU A 359 4.60 -2.35 5.76
N LEU A 360 3.98 -2.61 6.91
CA LEU A 360 3.42 -1.57 7.77
C LEU A 360 4.52 -0.67 8.34
N GLU A 361 5.65 -1.26 8.77
CA GLU A 361 6.82 -0.51 9.24
C GLU A 361 7.42 0.37 8.14
N ALA A 362 7.50 -0.12 6.90
CA ALA A 362 7.95 0.68 5.77
C ALA A 362 7.05 1.90 5.53
N ILE A 363 5.73 1.73 5.64
CA ILE A 363 4.76 2.84 5.52
C ILE A 363 4.94 3.85 6.66
N ASP A 364 5.17 3.39 7.89
CA ASP A 364 5.38 4.27 9.04
C ASP A 364 6.70 5.05 8.93
N ILE A 365 7.76 4.42 8.44
CA ILE A 365 9.05 5.08 8.14
C ILE A 365 8.85 6.14 7.03
N GLU A 366 8.15 5.80 5.94
CA GLU A 366 7.85 6.75 4.86
C GLU A 366 7.08 7.97 5.37
N ARG A 367 6.03 7.73 6.19
CA ARG A 367 5.29 8.82 6.87
C ARG A 367 6.20 9.67 7.76
N GLY A 368 7.11 9.04 8.49
CA GLY A 368 8.09 9.74 9.33
C GLY A 368 8.99 10.66 8.51
N ILE A 369 9.52 10.18 7.39
CA ILE A 369 10.35 10.96 6.47
C ILE A 369 9.56 12.13 5.87
N LEU A 370 8.35 11.88 5.39
CA LEU A 370 7.49 12.92 4.84
C LEU A 370 7.16 13.98 5.88
N ASN A 371 6.82 13.60 7.11
CA ASN A 371 6.56 14.54 8.20
C ASN A 371 7.79 15.40 8.52
N LEU A 372 9.00 14.82 8.49
CA LEU A 372 10.24 15.56 8.66
C LEU A 372 10.44 16.60 7.54
N LEU A 373 10.26 16.20 6.28
CA LEU A 373 10.35 17.11 5.13
C LEU A 373 9.33 18.24 5.22
N LEU A 374 8.09 17.90 5.59
CA LEU A 374 7.03 18.89 5.77
C LEU A 374 7.30 19.84 6.93
N PHE A 375 7.88 19.35 8.03
CA PHE A 375 8.35 20.20 9.13
C PHE A 375 9.43 21.19 8.66
N MET A 376 10.34 20.77 7.80
CA MET A 376 11.34 21.65 7.21
C MET A 376 10.70 22.76 6.34
N ILE A 377 9.65 22.44 5.58
CA ILE A 377 8.90 23.43 4.79
C ILE A 377 8.26 24.50 5.69
N VAL A 378 7.67 24.08 6.82
CA VAL A 378 7.16 25.02 7.83
C VAL A 378 8.28 25.87 8.43
N GLY A 379 9.45 25.28 8.67
CA GLY A 379 10.65 25.98 9.11
C GLY A 379 11.07 27.08 8.12
N VAL A 380 11.12 26.77 6.84
CA VAL A 380 11.42 27.77 5.76
C VAL A 380 10.39 28.90 5.76
N SER A 381 9.10 28.57 5.92
CA SER A 381 8.03 29.57 6.08
C SER A 381 8.30 30.48 7.30
N GLY A 382 8.72 29.91 8.43
CA GLY A 382 9.12 30.64 9.64
C GLY A 382 10.29 31.58 9.39
N PHE A 383 11.35 31.14 8.69
CA PHE A 383 12.47 32.00 8.32
C PHE A 383 12.04 33.15 7.38
N SER A 384 11.10 32.90 6.47
CA SER A 384 10.53 33.97 5.63
C SER A 384 9.83 35.03 6.49
N ILE A 385 9.06 34.61 7.50
CA ILE A 385 8.46 35.54 8.48
C ILE A 385 9.54 36.33 9.20
N LEU A 386 10.58 35.67 9.72
CA LEU A 386 11.69 36.30 10.42
C LEU A 386 12.37 37.39 9.57
N ALA A 387 12.68 37.05 8.32
CA ALA A 387 13.36 37.98 7.38
C ALA A 387 12.48 39.20 7.12
N ILE A 388 11.21 39.00 6.79
CA ILE A 388 10.28 40.08 6.45
C ILE A 388 9.99 40.96 7.69
N PHE A 389 9.81 40.34 8.87
CA PHE A 389 9.63 41.13 10.09
C PHE A 389 10.85 41.95 10.47
N THR A 390 12.05 41.41 10.25
CA THR A 390 13.29 42.16 10.48
C THR A 390 13.35 43.36 9.57
N MET A 391 12.95 43.21 8.31
CA MET A 391 12.86 44.30 7.36
C MET A 391 11.80 45.37 7.76
N ILE A 392 10.60 44.90 8.17
CA ILE A 392 9.52 45.82 8.65
C ILE A 392 9.99 46.61 9.87
N VAL A 393 10.67 45.97 10.82
CA VAL A 393 11.22 46.67 12.00
C VAL A 393 12.26 47.71 11.58
N SER A 394 13.13 47.39 10.61
CA SER A 394 14.12 48.33 10.07
C SER A 394 13.47 49.53 9.39
N GLU A 395 12.47 49.32 8.53
CA GLU A 395 11.73 50.41 7.88
C GLU A 395 10.93 51.28 8.86
N LYS A 396 10.45 50.70 9.96
CA LYS A 396 9.65 51.36 11.00
C LYS A 396 10.47 51.87 12.18
N TYR A 397 11.79 51.86 12.03
CA TYR A 397 12.73 52.20 13.09
C TYR A 397 12.40 53.57 13.72
N ARG A 398 12.14 54.61 12.88
CA ARG A 398 11.80 55.95 13.29
C ARG A 398 10.43 56.03 13.94
N ASP A 399 9.41 55.37 13.38
CA ASP A 399 8.05 55.33 13.95
C ASP A 399 8.05 54.69 15.38
N ILE A 400 8.86 53.62 15.55
CA ILE A 400 9.05 52.97 16.85
C ILE A 400 9.74 53.95 17.86
N GLY A 401 10.74 54.70 17.38
CA GLY A 401 11.42 55.72 18.18
C GLY A 401 10.46 56.81 18.67
N VAL A 402 9.61 57.33 17.79
CA VAL A 402 8.55 58.30 18.16
C VAL A 402 7.59 57.73 19.18
N LEU A 403 7.09 56.53 18.99
CA LEU A 403 6.19 55.88 19.94
C LEU A 403 6.83 55.72 21.32
N LYS A 404 8.11 55.39 21.37
CA LYS A 404 8.85 55.24 22.65
C LYS A 404 9.14 56.61 23.31
N SER A 405 9.41 57.67 22.55
CA SER A 405 9.58 59.03 23.08
C SER A 405 8.30 59.57 23.67
N LEU A 406 7.13 59.13 23.14
CA LEU A 406 5.80 59.46 23.67
C LEU A 406 5.40 58.58 24.90
N GLY A 407 6.33 57.75 25.42
CA GLY A 407 6.12 56.94 26.62
C GLY A 407 5.64 55.52 26.39
N ALA A 408 5.67 54.99 25.15
CA ALA A 408 5.32 53.58 24.92
C ALA A 408 6.32 52.64 25.59
N SER A 409 5.81 51.70 26.42
CA SER A 409 6.65 50.70 27.06
C SER A 409 7.23 49.69 26.08
N SER A 410 8.44 49.16 26.38
CA SER A 410 9.06 48.11 25.56
C SER A 410 8.17 46.85 25.40
N ARG A 411 7.43 46.47 26.45
CA ARG A 411 6.43 45.39 26.38
C ARG A 411 5.26 45.75 25.46
N GLY A 412 4.86 46.99 25.41
CA GLY A 412 3.81 47.50 24.51
C GLY A 412 4.23 47.36 23.04
N VAL A 413 5.44 47.83 22.70
CA VAL A 413 6.02 47.69 21.34
C VAL A 413 6.15 46.21 20.95
N MET A 414 6.72 45.39 21.84
CA MET A 414 6.85 43.95 21.58
C MET A 414 5.49 43.30 21.30
N SER A 415 4.47 43.61 22.12
CA SER A 415 3.14 43.02 21.93
C SER A 415 2.47 43.41 20.59
N ILE A 416 2.75 44.59 20.04
CA ILE A 416 2.24 45.01 18.73
C ILE A 416 2.80 44.09 17.65
N PHE A 417 4.12 43.86 17.63
CA PHE A 417 4.76 43.03 16.61
C PHE A 417 4.39 41.56 16.74
N VAL A 418 4.33 41.02 17.97
CA VAL A 418 3.88 39.63 18.20
C VAL A 418 2.40 39.45 17.80
N SER A 419 1.53 40.42 18.14
CA SER A 419 0.14 40.38 17.66
C SER A 419 0.01 40.46 16.15
N TYR A 420 0.90 41.19 15.48
CA TYR A 420 0.94 41.26 14.02
C TYR A 420 1.37 39.92 13.42
N GLY A 421 2.39 39.26 14.00
CA GLY A 421 2.80 37.90 13.61
C GLY A 421 1.69 36.86 13.81
N LEU A 422 1.00 36.92 14.95
CA LEU A 422 -0.16 36.09 15.20
C LEU A 422 -1.28 36.31 14.17
N MET A 423 -1.57 37.57 13.83
CA MET A 423 -2.60 37.89 12.84
C MET A 423 -2.25 37.40 11.44
N LEU A 424 -0.97 37.53 11.02
CA LEU A 424 -0.48 36.95 9.78
C LEU A 424 -0.62 35.42 9.79
N GLY A 425 -0.24 34.80 10.90
CA GLY A 425 -0.39 33.35 11.10
C GLY A 425 -1.86 32.90 11.00
N VAL A 426 -2.78 33.58 11.69
CA VAL A 426 -4.22 33.25 11.65
C VAL A 426 -4.79 33.37 10.24
N VAL A 427 -4.49 34.45 9.52
CA VAL A 427 -4.96 34.64 8.15
C VAL A 427 -4.33 33.63 7.21
N GLY A 428 -3.00 33.40 7.32
CA GLY A 428 -2.29 32.41 6.51
C GLY A 428 -2.78 30.98 6.75
N CYS A 429 -2.96 30.58 8.03
CA CYS A 429 -3.51 29.28 8.40
C CYS A 429 -4.95 29.12 7.92
N GLY A 430 -5.81 30.12 8.09
CA GLY A 430 -7.20 30.08 7.63
C GLY A 430 -7.30 29.88 6.13
N LEU A 431 -6.58 30.68 5.34
CA LEU A 431 -6.52 30.55 3.87
C LEU A 431 -5.84 29.24 3.46
N GLY A 432 -4.78 28.82 4.17
CA GLY A 432 -4.08 27.56 3.92
C GLY A 432 -4.97 26.36 4.16
N THR A 433 -5.76 26.37 5.25
CA THR A 433 -6.72 25.31 5.53
C THR A 433 -7.83 25.26 4.50
N LEU A 434 -8.40 26.40 4.12
CA LEU A 434 -9.45 26.45 3.09
C LEU A 434 -8.93 25.94 1.74
N SER A 435 -7.76 26.41 1.31
CA SER A 435 -7.16 25.97 0.04
C SER A 435 -6.70 24.50 0.11
N GLY A 436 -6.09 24.07 1.21
CA GLY A 436 -5.65 22.69 1.41
C GLY A 436 -6.81 21.69 1.41
N LEU A 437 -7.88 21.99 2.16
CA LEU A 437 -9.10 21.17 2.14
C LEU A 437 -9.78 21.18 0.77
N GLY A 438 -9.86 22.34 0.12
CA GLY A 438 -10.40 22.45 -1.23
C GLY A 438 -9.63 21.60 -2.24
N ILE A 439 -8.29 21.69 -2.25
CA ILE A 439 -7.46 20.85 -3.12
C ILE A 439 -7.64 19.36 -2.79
N THR A 440 -7.68 19.00 -1.52
CA THR A 440 -7.86 17.59 -1.11
C THR A 440 -9.18 17.01 -1.56
N VAL A 441 -10.29 17.77 -1.45
CA VAL A 441 -11.62 17.31 -1.86
C VAL A 441 -11.71 17.16 -3.38
N TYR A 442 -11.13 18.11 -4.13
CA TYR A 442 -11.18 18.13 -5.59
C TYR A 442 -9.92 17.56 -6.26
N ILE A 443 -9.10 16.75 -5.54
CA ILE A 443 -7.80 16.28 -6.05
C ILE A 443 -7.94 15.42 -7.31
N ASN A 444 -9.00 14.61 -7.39
CA ASN A 444 -9.25 13.74 -8.54
C ASN A 444 -9.73 14.53 -9.78
N GLU A 445 -10.49 15.59 -9.57
CA GLU A 445 -10.91 16.52 -10.65
C GLU A 445 -9.70 17.33 -11.14
N ILE A 446 -8.85 17.76 -10.23
CA ILE A 446 -7.59 18.46 -10.55
C ILE A 446 -6.65 17.54 -11.33
N GLU A 447 -6.52 16.27 -10.91
CA GLU A 447 -5.72 15.27 -11.63
C GLU A 447 -6.27 15.05 -13.05
N GLY A 448 -7.59 14.88 -13.17
CA GLY A 448 -8.25 14.75 -14.48
C GLY A 448 -8.00 15.96 -15.41
N PHE A 449 -8.10 17.17 -14.87
CA PHE A 449 -7.80 18.39 -15.62
C PHE A 449 -6.32 18.48 -16.03
N LEU A 450 -5.40 18.18 -15.12
CA LEU A 450 -3.96 18.17 -15.41
C LEU A 450 -3.62 17.11 -16.48
N THR A 451 -4.19 15.92 -16.40
CA THR A 451 -4.03 14.85 -17.40
C THR A 451 -4.51 15.32 -18.78
N LEU A 452 -5.61 16.07 -18.84
CA LEU A 452 -6.13 16.64 -20.10
C LEU A 452 -5.20 17.69 -20.70
N VAL A 453 -4.58 18.52 -19.86
CA VAL A 453 -3.66 19.59 -20.30
C VAL A 453 -2.29 19.03 -20.68
N THR A 454 -1.73 18.13 -19.85
CA THR A 454 -0.38 17.57 -20.06
C THR A 454 -0.37 16.39 -21.03
N LYS A 455 -1.53 15.80 -21.33
CA LYS A 455 -1.70 14.55 -22.08
C LYS A 455 -0.90 13.37 -21.49
N GLN A 456 -0.53 13.48 -20.22
CA GLN A 456 0.16 12.43 -19.47
C GLN A 456 -0.66 12.07 -18.23
N GLN A 457 -0.88 10.80 -17.99
CA GLN A 457 -1.47 10.34 -16.74
C GLN A 457 -0.47 10.57 -15.61
N ILE A 458 -0.82 11.47 -14.67
CA ILE A 458 0.03 11.78 -13.51
C ILE A 458 -0.05 10.63 -12.50
N PHE A 459 -1.26 10.11 -12.31
CA PHE A 459 -1.50 8.94 -11.46
C PHE A 459 -1.71 7.70 -12.34
N ASP A 460 -0.70 6.82 -12.40
CA ASP A 460 -0.76 5.60 -13.18
C ASP A 460 -1.63 4.55 -12.47
N ARG A 461 -2.88 4.44 -12.90
CA ARG A 461 -3.85 3.48 -12.37
C ARG A 461 -3.44 2.02 -12.56
N GLY A 462 -2.57 1.75 -13.55
CA GLY A 462 -2.02 0.41 -13.79
C GLY A 462 -0.98 -0.01 -12.76
N VAL A 463 -0.25 0.94 -12.17
CA VAL A 463 0.76 0.68 -11.14
C VAL A 463 0.14 0.63 -9.74
N TYR A 464 -0.73 1.58 -9.43
CA TYR A 464 -1.30 1.72 -8.08
C TYR A 464 -2.62 0.97 -7.89
N TYR A 465 -3.27 0.50 -8.98
CA TYR A 465 -4.56 -0.22 -8.97
C TYR A 465 -5.68 0.51 -8.20
N PHE A 466 -5.58 1.82 -8.04
CA PHE A 466 -6.63 2.67 -7.50
C PHE A 466 -7.29 3.47 -8.63
N ASP A 467 -8.60 3.43 -8.70
CA ASP A 467 -9.36 4.23 -9.69
C ASP A 467 -9.31 5.72 -9.39
N LYS A 468 -9.10 6.09 -8.11
CA LYS A 468 -9.04 7.46 -7.61
C LYS A 468 -7.96 7.60 -6.56
N ILE A 469 -7.32 8.75 -6.49
CA ILE A 469 -6.38 9.10 -5.42
C ILE A 469 -7.13 9.05 -4.08
N PRO A 470 -6.77 8.15 -3.17
CA PRO A 470 -7.46 8.05 -1.89
C PRO A 470 -7.07 9.23 -1.00
N THR A 471 -8.06 9.85 -0.36
CA THR A 471 -7.84 10.92 0.61
C THR A 471 -8.60 10.62 1.90
N ASN A 472 -7.97 10.88 3.04
CA ASN A 472 -8.61 10.82 4.35
C ASN A 472 -8.26 12.08 5.14
N ILE A 473 -9.28 12.89 5.42
CA ILE A 473 -9.12 14.16 6.14
C ILE A 473 -9.34 13.90 7.63
N GLU A 474 -8.25 13.79 8.37
CA GLU A 474 -8.29 13.64 9.83
C GLU A 474 -8.34 15.02 10.49
N SER A 475 -9.43 15.31 11.19
CA SER A 475 -9.61 16.58 11.91
C SER A 475 -8.48 16.86 12.90
N THR A 476 -7.96 15.83 13.58
CA THR A 476 -6.83 15.94 14.51
C THR A 476 -5.58 16.45 13.83
N THR A 477 -5.26 15.90 12.66
CA THR A 477 -4.10 16.31 11.85
C THR A 477 -4.25 17.75 11.37
N VAL A 478 -5.43 18.15 10.90
CA VAL A 478 -5.70 19.53 10.48
C VAL A 478 -5.50 20.50 11.64
N ILE A 479 -6.01 20.18 12.84
CA ILE A 479 -5.84 21.02 14.04
C ILE A 479 -4.36 21.09 14.41
N LEU A 480 -3.63 19.97 14.41
CA LEU A 480 -2.21 19.92 14.76
C LEU A 480 -1.35 20.78 13.81
N VAL A 481 -1.62 20.70 12.51
CA VAL A 481 -0.95 21.51 11.48
C VAL A 481 -1.18 23.00 11.72
N ASN A 482 -2.43 23.40 12.01
CA ASN A 482 -2.77 24.80 12.28
C ASN A 482 -2.10 25.32 13.55
N VAL A 483 -2.14 24.54 14.65
CA VAL A 483 -1.48 24.89 15.91
C VAL A 483 0.05 24.99 15.71
N GLY A 484 0.65 24.07 14.99
CA GLY A 484 2.07 24.08 14.66
C GLY A 484 2.46 25.31 13.85
N ALA A 485 1.72 25.63 12.79
CA ALA A 485 1.98 26.78 11.93
C ALA A 485 1.77 28.13 12.67
N LEU A 486 0.73 28.24 13.50
CA LEU A 486 0.52 29.40 14.37
C LEU A 486 1.66 29.57 15.37
N SER A 487 2.08 28.48 16.02
CA SER A 487 3.19 28.49 16.99
C SER A 487 4.49 28.94 16.32
N THR A 488 4.78 28.43 15.13
CA THR A 488 5.93 28.82 14.32
C THR A 488 5.86 30.30 13.95
N SER A 489 4.71 30.80 13.48
CA SER A 489 4.51 32.20 13.12
C SER A 489 4.78 33.14 14.30
N VAL A 490 4.27 32.80 15.50
CA VAL A 490 4.52 33.55 16.73
C VAL A 490 5.98 33.47 17.14
N LEU A 491 6.59 32.28 17.14
CA LEU A 491 7.98 32.06 17.57
C LEU A 491 8.96 32.90 16.73
N PHE A 492 8.83 32.83 15.40
CA PHE A 492 9.72 33.58 14.50
C PHE A 492 9.45 35.08 14.51
N SER A 493 8.28 35.56 14.95
CA SER A 493 7.99 36.98 15.12
C SER A 493 8.56 37.57 16.42
N VAL A 494 8.84 36.71 17.44
CA VAL A 494 9.35 37.17 18.75
C VAL A 494 10.72 37.82 18.63
N LEU A 495 11.65 37.26 17.85
CA LEU A 495 13.01 37.78 17.74
C LEU A 495 13.07 39.21 17.16
N PRO A 496 12.42 39.55 16.02
CA PRO A 496 12.34 40.91 15.54
C PRO A 496 11.57 41.84 16.50
N ALA A 497 10.48 41.35 17.10
CA ALA A 497 9.70 42.12 18.08
C ALA A 497 10.54 42.49 19.30
N PHE A 498 11.38 41.59 19.80
CA PHE A 498 12.31 41.85 20.89
C PHE A 498 13.38 42.88 20.51
N ARG A 499 13.93 42.83 19.28
CA ARG A 499 14.86 43.84 18.76
C ARG A 499 14.18 45.19 18.70
N ALA A 500 12.95 45.29 18.16
CA ALA A 500 12.14 46.50 18.13
C ALA A 500 11.88 47.10 19.52
N ALA A 501 11.59 46.24 20.51
CA ALA A 501 11.33 46.63 21.90
C ALA A 501 12.56 47.22 22.59
N ARG A 502 13.79 46.82 22.20
CA ARG A 502 15.04 47.29 22.79
C ARG A 502 15.62 48.58 22.13
N LEU A 503 14.98 49.10 21.09
CA LEU A 503 15.41 50.33 20.43
C LEU A 503 15.44 51.52 21.40
N HIS A 504 16.56 52.27 21.41
CA HIS A 504 16.67 53.51 22.15
C HIS A 504 16.06 54.66 21.35
N PRO A 505 15.14 55.46 21.92
CA PRO A 505 14.46 56.57 21.23
C PRO A 505 15.42 57.56 20.61
N VAL A 506 16.48 57.91 21.34
CA VAL A 506 17.48 58.91 20.87
C VAL A 506 18.20 58.45 19.62
N ASN A 507 18.60 57.16 19.58
CA ASN A 507 19.30 56.60 18.40
C ASN A 507 18.35 56.47 17.19
N ALA A 508 17.05 56.16 17.48
CA ALA A 508 16.05 55.99 16.42
C ALA A 508 15.64 57.32 15.77
N LEU A 509 15.75 58.45 16.47
CA LEU A 509 15.41 59.77 15.94
C LEU A 509 16.61 60.50 15.31
N ARG A 510 17.86 60.06 15.65
CA ARG A 510 19.11 60.66 15.16
C ARG A 510 19.62 60.06 13.84
N PHE A 511 19.05 58.94 13.41
CA PHE A 511 19.40 58.32 12.15
C PHE A 511 18.81 59.13 10.98
N GLU A 512 19.66 59.82 10.25
CA GLU A 512 19.47 60.30 8.87
C GLU A 512 19.78 59.19 7.89
#